data_4cdc270bb5053584e5889b5002f65921
#
_entry.id   4cdc270bb5053584e5889b5002f65921
#
_cell.length_a   1.000
_cell.length_b   1.000
_cell.length_c   1.000
_cell.angle_alpha   90.00
_cell.angle_beta   90.00
_cell.angle_gamma   90.00
#
_symmetry.space_group_name_H-M   'P 1'
#
loop_
_entity.id
_entity.type
_entity.pdbx_description
1 polymer ?
#
loop_
_entity_poly.entity_id
_entity_poly.type
_entity_poly.pdbx_seq_one_letter_code
_entity_poly.pdbx_strand_id
1 'polypeptide(L)'
;DLGMNIVVSEERNETGTLSDVYYTTPIRLVILGEDTSEIGFFQSLKNSFYKTFVRENRWKLFVQGAGVTVLITLASIVFGTILGFAVFMLCRHGNKVANGITNFFMWLIHGMPTVLLLMILYYIIFGSTRLSGLWVSVVGVTLMFAIAMIEMLRVGYNAVGKGQFEASTALGYSDSQSFFRILLPQAAQHFLPLYRNEVVTLIKETSVVGYIAVLDLTKISD
;
A
#
# COMPACT_ATOMS: atom_id res chain seq x y z
N ASP A 1 -12.87 -17.42 -27.19
CA ASP A 1 -11.74 -17.78 -28.07
C ASP A 1 -12.23 -17.97 -29.50
N LEU A 2 -12.40 -16.89 -30.24
CA LEU A 2 -12.57 -16.92 -31.68
C LEU A 2 -11.17 -16.71 -32.29
N GLY A 3 -10.39 -17.79 -32.34
CA GLY A 3 -9.17 -17.84 -33.12
C GLY A 3 -9.55 -17.94 -34.58
N MET A 4 -9.41 -16.87 -35.34
CA MET A 4 -9.54 -16.94 -36.78
C MET A 4 -8.19 -17.37 -37.35
N ASN A 5 -8.14 -18.56 -37.97
CA ASN A 5 -7.01 -18.97 -38.79
C ASN A 5 -7.04 -18.11 -40.04
N ILE A 6 -6.04 -17.26 -40.23
CA ILE A 6 -5.88 -16.62 -41.53
C ILE A 6 -5.39 -17.68 -42.49
N VAL A 7 -6.30 -18.19 -43.32
CA VAL A 7 -5.91 -18.95 -44.50
C VAL A 7 -5.36 -17.94 -45.49
N VAL A 8 -4.05 -17.96 -45.73
CA VAL A 8 -3.45 -17.18 -46.80
C VAL A 8 -4.08 -17.67 -48.09
N SER A 9 -4.84 -16.80 -48.78
CA SER A 9 -5.44 -17.16 -50.06
C SER A 9 -4.38 -17.57 -51.07
N GLU A 10 -4.66 -18.51 -51.94
CA GLU A 10 -3.74 -18.97 -53.00
C GLU A 10 -3.16 -17.84 -53.84
N GLU A 11 -3.90 -16.78 -54.06
CA GLU A 11 -3.44 -15.58 -54.77
C GLU A 11 -2.27 -14.84 -54.13
N ARG A 12 -2.08 -14.97 -52.81
CA ARG A 12 -0.93 -14.37 -52.13
C ARG A 12 0.32 -15.25 -52.17
N ASN A 13 0.18 -16.53 -52.44
CA ASN A 13 1.29 -17.46 -52.61
C ASN A 13 2.04 -17.25 -53.93
N GLU A 14 1.38 -16.68 -54.94
CA GLU A 14 2.01 -16.48 -56.25
C GLU A 14 2.93 -15.23 -56.32
N THR A 15 2.80 -14.28 -55.42
CA THR A 15 3.56 -13.03 -55.47
C THR A 15 4.60 -12.84 -54.35
N GLY A 16 4.70 -13.74 -53.40
CA GLY A 16 5.65 -13.62 -52.29
C GLY A 16 6.47 -14.87 -52.09
N THR A 17 7.79 -14.78 -52.24
CA THR A 17 8.71 -15.76 -51.73
C THR A 17 8.67 -15.73 -50.18
N LEU A 18 7.70 -16.42 -49.63
CA LEU A 18 7.65 -16.71 -48.20
C LEU A 18 8.70 -17.79 -47.95
N SER A 19 9.78 -17.45 -47.25
CA SER A 19 10.76 -18.43 -46.82
C SER A 19 10.09 -19.39 -45.83
N ASP A 20 10.01 -20.66 -46.20
CA ASP A 20 9.29 -21.72 -45.49
C ASP A 20 9.74 -21.96 -44.05
N VAL A 21 10.77 -21.28 -43.62
CA VAL A 21 11.43 -21.56 -42.32
C VAL A 21 10.89 -20.77 -41.14
N TYR A 22 10.15 -19.69 -41.39
CA TYR A 22 9.76 -18.77 -40.30
C TYR A 22 8.26 -18.76 -39.92
N TYR A 23 7.41 -19.56 -40.56
CA TYR A 23 5.97 -19.51 -40.37
C TYR A 23 5.31 -20.84 -39.99
N THR A 24 6.00 -21.65 -39.18
CA THR A 24 5.40 -22.83 -38.56
C THR A 24 4.58 -22.52 -37.30
N THR A 25 4.60 -21.28 -36.81
CA THR A 25 3.70 -20.81 -35.76
C THR A 25 2.48 -20.18 -36.40
N PRO A 26 1.26 -20.72 -36.18
CA PRO A 26 0.06 -20.05 -36.67
C PRO A 26 -0.01 -18.66 -36.02
N ILE A 27 0.07 -17.61 -36.84
CA ILE A 27 -0.25 -16.26 -36.39
C ILE A 27 -1.73 -16.26 -36.04
N ARG A 28 -2.05 -16.36 -34.77
CA ARG A 28 -3.41 -16.14 -34.30
C ARG A 28 -3.66 -14.64 -34.27
N LEU A 29 -4.29 -14.11 -35.25
CA LEU A 29 -4.89 -12.79 -35.16
C LEU A 29 -6.14 -12.95 -34.30
N VAL A 30 -6.04 -12.48 -33.06
CA VAL A 30 -7.22 -12.32 -32.21
C VAL A 30 -7.94 -11.10 -32.76
N ILE A 31 -8.94 -11.29 -33.62
CA ILE A 31 -9.87 -10.23 -33.95
C ILE A 31 -10.77 -10.08 -32.72
N LEU A 32 -10.46 -9.09 -31.90
CA LEU A 32 -11.38 -8.55 -30.91
C LEU A 32 -12.48 -7.80 -31.70
N GLY A 33 -13.44 -8.57 -32.21
CA GLY A 33 -14.51 -7.99 -33.02
C GLY A 33 -15.64 -8.99 -33.15
N GLU A 34 -16.38 -9.28 -32.10
CA GLU A 34 -17.83 -9.27 -32.29
C GLU A 34 -18.18 -7.83 -32.61
N ASP A 35 -18.91 -7.61 -33.70
CA ASP A 35 -19.44 -6.33 -34.11
C ASP A 35 -20.07 -5.63 -32.88
N THR A 36 -19.30 -4.76 -32.24
CA THR A 36 -19.79 -3.96 -31.12
C THR A 36 -20.60 -2.76 -31.59
N SER A 37 -20.77 -2.63 -32.91
CA SER A 37 -21.50 -1.53 -33.53
C SER A 37 -23.01 -1.53 -33.24
N GLU A 38 -23.57 -2.68 -32.79
CA GLU A 38 -24.99 -2.78 -32.45
C GLU A 38 -25.29 -3.02 -30.96
N ILE A 39 -24.25 -3.24 -30.13
CA ILE A 39 -24.48 -3.45 -28.70
C ILE A 39 -24.58 -2.09 -28.02
N GLY A 40 -25.78 -1.71 -27.60
CA GLY A 40 -25.99 -0.47 -26.87
C GLY A 40 -25.05 -0.36 -25.66
N PHE A 41 -24.62 0.88 -25.33
CA PHE A 41 -23.69 1.19 -24.22
C PHE A 41 -23.99 0.39 -22.95
N PHE A 42 -25.26 0.29 -22.55
CA PHE A 42 -25.68 -0.46 -21.36
C PHE A 42 -25.44 -1.97 -21.48
N GLN A 43 -25.57 -2.53 -22.67
CA GLN A 43 -25.34 -3.94 -22.91
C GLN A 43 -23.83 -4.26 -22.88
N SER A 44 -23.00 -3.39 -23.43
CA SER A 44 -21.55 -3.48 -23.34
C SER A 44 -21.08 -3.40 -21.89
N LEU A 45 -21.64 -2.50 -21.11
CA LEU A 45 -21.35 -2.33 -19.68
C LEU A 45 -21.75 -3.59 -18.88
N LYS A 46 -22.94 -4.13 -19.15
CA LYS A 46 -23.41 -5.38 -18.52
C LYS A 46 -22.51 -6.57 -18.87
N ASN A 47 -22.12 -6.71 -20.13
CA ASN A 47 -21.26 -7.78 -20.60
C ASN A 47 -19.85 -7.66 -19.98
N SER A 48 -19.30 -6.45 -19.91
CA SER A 48 -18.01 -6.19 -19.28
C SER A 48 -18.05 -6.51 -17.77
N PHE A 49 -19.11 -6.08 -17.09
CA PHE A 49 -19.33 -6.41 -15.69
C PHE A 49 -19.42 -7.93 -15.46
N TYR A 50 -20.21 -8.62 -16.29
CA TYR A 50 -20.36 -10.08 -16.20
C TYR A 50 -19.02 -10.79 -16.45
N LYS A 51 -18.27 -10.39 -17.46
CA LYS A 51 -16.93 -10.95 -17.77
C LYS A 51 -15.94 -10.74 -16.63
N THR A 52 -15.96 -9.54 -16.01
CA THR A 52 -14.99 -9.16 -15.00
C THR A 52 -15.29 -9.77 -13.63
N PHE A 53 -16.55 -9.82 -13.24
CA PHE A 53 -16.92 -10.20 -11.86
C PHE A 53 -17.57 -11.57 -11.74
N VAL A 54 -18.41 -11.95 -12.71
CA VAL A 54 -19.26 -13.15 -12.57
C VAL A 54 -18.63 -14.37 -13.21
N ARG A 55 -18.00 -14.20 -14.38
CA ARG A 55 -17.35 -15.31 -15.10
C ARG A 55 -16.25 -15.91 -14.24
N GLU A 56 -16.25 -17.25 -14.11
CA GLU A 56 -15.26 -17.99 -13.33
C GLU A 56 -15.21 -17.66 -11.84
N ASN A 57 -16.27 -17.05 -11.29
CA ASN A 57 -16.32 -16.62 -9.89
C ASN A 57 -15.19 -15.63 -9.51
N ARG A 58 -14.73 -14.78 -10.42
CA ARG A 58 -13.64 -13.83 -10.20
C ARG A 58 -13.89 -12.87 -9.04
N TRP A 59 -15.16 -12.57 -8.71
CA TRP A 59 -15.50 -11.78 -7.53
C TRP A 59 -14.87 -12.30 -6.24
N LYS A 60 -14.63 -13.63 -6.13
CA LYS A 60 -13.93 -14.23 -4.98
C LYS A 60 -12.48 -13.75 -4.85
N LEU A 61 -11.81 -13.55 -5.99
CA LEU A 61 -10.45 -13.01 -6.01
C LEU A 61 -10.43 -11.57 -5.50
N PHE A 62 -11.41 -10.75 -5.91
CA PHE A 62 -11.55 -9.38 -5.39
C PHE A 62 -11.79 -9.35 -3.89
N VAL A 63 -12.66 -10.25 -3.37
CA VAL A 63 -12.90 -10.36 -1.92
C VAL A 63 -11.64 -10.80 -1.18
N GLN A 64 -10.89 -11.75 -1.73
CA GLN A 64 -9.61 -12.18 -1.14
C GLN A 64 -8.59 -11.04 -1.14
N GLY A 65 -8.42 -10.34 -2.26
CA GLY A 65 -7.50 -9.19 -2.35
C GLY A 65 -7.90 -8.07 -1.40
N ALA A 66 -9.20 -7.74 -1.31
CA ALA A 66 -9.70 -6.78 -0.34
C ALA A 66 -9.40 -7.22 1.11
N GLY A 67 -9.56 -8.51 1.41
CA GLY A 67 -9.21 -9.08 2.70
C GLY A 67 -7.73 -8.90 3.05
N VAL A 68 -6.84 -9.15 2.10
CA VAL A 68 -5.38 -8.93 2.27
C VAL A 68 -5.07 -7.46 2.51
N THR A 69 -5.65 -6.56 1.70
CA THR A 69 -5.50 -5.10 1.87
C THR A 69 -5.94 -4.66 3.27
N VAL A 70 -7.13 -5.08 3.72
CA VAL A 70 -7.66 -4.74 5.03
C VAL A 70 -6.77 -5.29 6.15
N LEU A 71 -6.30 -6.54 6.01
CA LEU A 71 -5.41 -7.17 6.99
C LEU A 71 -4.09 -6.40 7.13
N ILE A 72 -3.41 -6.09 6.02
CA ILE A 72 -2.17 -5.31 6.04
C ILE A 72 -2.42 -3.95 6.66
N THR A 73 -3.47 -3.25 6.25
CA THR A 73 -3.80 -1.91 6.75
C THR A 73 -4.05 -1.93 8.25
N LEU A 74 -4.94 -2.80 8.75
CA LEU A 74 -5.28 -2.87 10.16
C LEU A 74 -4.08 -3.29 11.02
N ALA A 75 -3.34 -4.31 10.58
CA ALA A 75 -2.14 -4.74 11.29
C ALA A 75 -1.12 -3.58 11.38
N SER A 76 -0.86 -2.90 10.27
CA SER A 76 0.10 -1.79 10.23
C SER A 76 -0.34 -0.58 11.05
N ILE A 77 -1.64 -0.26 11.07
CA ILE A 77 -2.18 0.79 11.95
C ILE A 77 -1.93 0.44 13.42
N VAL A 78 -2.29 -0.78 13.84
CA VAL A 78 -2.14 -1.19 15.24
C VAL A 78 -0.67 -1.22 15.66
N PHE A 79 0.16 -1.96 14.93
CA PHE A 79 1.57 -2.11 15.28
C PHE A 79 2.36 -0.81 15.07
N GLY A 80 2.05 -0.04 14.03
CA GLY A 80 2.70 1.24 13.76
C GLY A 80 2.33 2.30 14.79
N THR A 81 1.06 2.35 15.25
CA THR A 81 0.65 3.24 16.35
C THR A 81 1.40 2.88 17.64
N ILE A 82 1.44 1.60 18.00
CA ILE A 82 2.15 1.14 19.22
C ILE A 82 3.63 1.47 19.11
N LEU A 83 4.28 1.13 18.00
CA LEU A 83 5.71 1.36 17.79
C LEU A 83 6.03 2.86 17.76
N GLY A 84 5.28 3.64 16.98
CA GLY A 84 5.49 5.09 16.89
C GLY A 84 5.27 5.80 18.22
N PHE A 85 4.23 5.42 18.97
CA PHE A 85 3.99 5.95 20.30
C PHE A 85 5.12 5.59 21.29
N ALA A 86 5.57 4.33 21.29
CA ALA A 86 6.68 3.89 22.15
C ALA A 86 7.97 4.66 21.86
N VAL A 87 8.34 4.80 20.58
CA VAL A 87 9.52 5.57 20.16
C VAL A 87 9.37 7.06 20.52
N PHE A 88 8.19 7.65 20.32
CA PHE A 88 7.91 9.01 20.74
C PHE A 88 8.12 9.19 22.26
N MET A 89 7.63 8.25 23.06
CA MET A 89 7.82 8.29 24.53
C MET A 89 9.29 8.24 24.95
N LEU A 90 10.14 7.48 24.23
CA LEU A 90 11.59 7.46 24.46
C LEU A 90 12.26 8.77 24.05
N CYS A 91 11.75 9.44 23.01
CA CYS A 91 12.32 10.66 22.46
C CYS A 91 11.91 11.92 23.25
N ARG A 92 10.71 11.95 23.82
CA ARG A 92 10.12 13.17 24.44
C ARG A 92 10.91 13.71 25.63
N HIS A 93 11.66 12.86 26.34
CA HIS A 93 12.50 13.26 27.50
C HIS A 93 13.83 13.92 27.10
N GLY A 94 14.02 14.27 25.82
CA GLY A 94 15.25 14.92 25.38
C GLY A 94 16.45 13.99 25.24
N ASN A 95 16.24 12.67 25.20
CA ASN A 95 17.30 11.70 24.98
C ASN A 95 17.92 11.94 23.58
N LYS A 96 19.14 12.53 23.57
CA LYS A 96 19.83 12.90 22.33
C LYS A 96 20.11 11.70 21.42
N VAL A 97 20.43 10.54 22.00
CA VAL A 97 20.71 9.31 21.25
C VAL A 97 19.43 8.79 20.60
N ALA A 98 18.36 8.66 21.39
CA ALA A 98 17.07 8.21 20.85
C ALA A 98 16.56 9.15 19.74
N ASN A 99 16.64 10.46 19.96
CA ASN A 99 16.25 11.45 18.95
C ASN A 99 17.14 11.38 17.71
N GLY A 100 18.46 11.21 17.86
CA GLY A 100 19.39 11.08 16.74
C GLY A 100 19.09 9.87 15.87
N ILE A 101 18.92 8.70 16.50
CA ILE A 101 18.56 7.46 15.79
C ILE A 101 17.20 7.59 15.09
N THR A 102 16.20 8.08 15.81
CA THR A 102 14.84 8.26 15.24
C THR A 102 14.86 9.21 14.06
N ASN A 103 15.53 10.35 14.16
CA ASN A 103 15.60 11.32 13.06
C ASN A 103 16.35 10.76 11.85
N PHE A 104 17.39 9.94 12.06
CA PHE A 104 18.10 9.25 10.98
C PHE A 104 17.17 8.28 10.24
N PHE A 105 16.40 7.44 10.96
CA PHE A 105 15.46 6.53 10.33
C PHE A 105 14.30 7.26 9.63
N MET A 106 13.80 8.34 10.22
CA MET A 106 12.79 9.20 9.60
C MET A 106 13.31 9.79 8.28
N TRP A 107 14.51 10.36 8.30
CA TRP A 107 15.16 10.88 7.09
C TRP A 107 15.36 9.79 6.02
N LEU A 108 15.84 8.63 6.43
CA LEU A 108 16.08 7.51 5.51
C LEU A 108 14.80 7.02 4.85
N ILE A 109 13.74 6.78 5.63
CA ILE A 109 12.48 6.19 5.14
C ILE A 109 11.69 7.23 4.33
N HIS A 110 11.61 8.49 4.76
CA HIS A 110 10.97 9.54 3.99
C HIS A 110 11.72 9.93 2.70
N GLY A 111 13.03 9.68 2.67
CA GLY A 111 13.85 9.92 1.47
C GLY A 111 13.64 8.87 0.38
N MET A 112 12.92 7.78 0.65
CA MET A 112 12.72 6.68 -0.30
C MET A 112 11.24 6.57 -0.72
N PRO A 113 10.96 6.29 -2.01
CA PRO A 113 9.63 5.86 -2.43
C PRO A 113 9.22 4.56 -1.70
N THR A 114 7.93 4.46 -1.34
CA THR A 114 7.35 3.28 -0.65
C THR A 114 7.70 1.96 -1.34
N VAL A 115 7.64 1.93 -2.68
CA VAL A 115 7.99 0.74 -3.49
C VAL A 115 9.42 0.30 -3.22
N LEU A 116 10.36 1.24 -3.22
CA LEU A 116 11.78 0.95 -3.01
C LEU A 116 12.03 0.38 -1.61
N LEU A 117 11.41 0.96 -0.59
CA LEU A 117 11.51 0.46 0.78
C LEU A 117 11.01 -0.99 0.87
N LEU A 118 9.85 -1.29 0.29
CA LEU A 118 9.29 -2.64 0.29
C LEU A 118 10.16 -3.63 -0.48
N MET A 119 10.72 -3.22 -1.62
CA MET A 119 11.65 -4.05 -2.40
C MET A 119 12.96 -4.34 -1.63
N ILE A 120 13.54 -3.34 -0.97
CA ILE A 120 14.72 -3.53 -0.12
C ILE A 120 14.42 -4.51 1.00
N LEU A 121 13.30 -4.33 1.69
CA LEU A 121 12.89 -5.25 2.76
C LEU A 121 12.71 -6.67 2.21
N TYR A 122 12.00 -6.84 1.11
CA TYR A 122 11.64 -8.16 0.59
C TYR A 122 12.84 -8.90 -0.03
N TYR A 123 13.61 -8.23 -0.89
CA TYR A 123 14.68 -8.90 -1.64
C TYR A 123 16.04 -8.89 -0.94
N ILE A 124 16.33 -7.85 -0.13
CA ILE A 124 17.65 -7.70 0.49
C ILE A 124 17.61 -8.14 1.96
N ILE A 125 16.70 -7.57 2.77
CA ILE A 125 16.73 -7.81 4.22
C ILE A 125 16.12 -9.18 4.54
N PHE A 126 14.97 -9.49 3.97
CA PHE A 126 14.26 -10.75 4.21
C PHE A 126 14.44 -11.80 3.09
N GLY A 127 15.26 -11.52 2.06
CA GLY A 127 15.45 -12.38 0.90
C GLY A 127 15.95 -13.78 1.20
N SER A 128 16.70 -13.96 2.28
CA SER A 128 17.16 -15.27 2.77
C SER A 128 16.20 -15.93 3.76
N THR A 129 15.14 -15.24 4.16
CA THR A 129 14.15 -15.75 5.09
C THR A 129 12.99 -16.42 4.35
N ARG A 130 12.28 -17.33 5.03
CA ARG A 130 11.06 -17.97 4.49
C ARG A 130 9.79 -17.14 4.77
N LEU A 131 9.94 -15.84 5.06
CA LEU A 131 8.81 -14.98 5.31
C LEU A 131 8.04 -14.73 4.00
N SER A 132 6.72 -14.87 4.04
CA SER A 132 5.89 -14.54 2.89
C SER A 132 5.87 -13.03 2.64
N GLY A 133 5.67 -12.63 1.38
CA GLY A 133 5.57 -11.22 0.99
C GLY A 133 4.55 -10.45 1.82
N LEU A 134 3.46 -11.10 2.25
CA LEU A 134 2.45 -10.50 3.12
C LEU A 134 3.04 -9.99 4.45
N TRP A 135 3.82 -10.81 5.14
CA TRP A 135 4.43 -10.40 6.41
C TRP A 135 5.49 -9.33 6.23
N VAL A 136 6.27 -9.41 5.15
CA VAL A 136 7.24 -8.36 4.82
C VAL A 136 6.52 -7.04 4.54
N SER A 137 5.38 -7.08 3.84
CA SER A 137 4.52 -5.91 3.61
C SER A 137 4.00 -5.32 4.91
N VAL A 138 3.49 -6.16 5.81
CA VAL A 138 3.04 -5.69 7.14
C VAL A 138 4.18 -5.00 7.88
N VAL A 139 5.39 -5.55 7.86
CA VAL A 139 6.55 -4.92 8.51
C VAL A 139 6.89 -3.58 7.86
N GLY A 140 6.99 -3.52 6.53
CA GLY A 140 7.36 -2.30 5.80
C GLY A 140 6.34 -1.18 6.01
N VAL A 141 5.06 -1.49 5.83
CA VAL A 141 3.96 -0.53 6.01
C VAL A 141 3.83 -0.11 7.49
N THR A 142 4.09 -1.03 8.43
CA THR A 142 4.15 -0.70 9.86
C THR A 142 5.26 0.30 10.19
N LEU A 143 6.45 0.14 9.61
CA LEU A 143 7.57 1.07 9.81
C LEU A 143 7.23 2.47 9.29
N MET A 144 6.62 2.55 8.11
CA MET A 144 6.18 3.82 7.53
C MET A 144 5.13 4.51 8.43
N PHE A 145 4.10 3.76 8.83
CA PHE A 145 3.06 4.30 9.70
C PHE A 145 3.59 4.69 11.09
N ALA A 146 4.57 3.95 11.63
CA ALA A 146 5.21 4.29 12.90
C ALA A 146 5.94 5.64 12.83
N ILE A 147 6.63 5.91 11.72
CA ILE A 147 7.30 7.18 11.49
C ILE A 147 6.29 8.32 11.40
N ALA A 148 5.25 8.16 10.59
CA ALA A 148 4.16 9.14 10.49
C ALA A 148 3.52 9.39 11.87
N MET A 149 3.32 8.34 12.68
CA MET A 149 2.79 8.47 14.04
C MET A 149 3.72 9.28 14.97
N ILE A 150 5.04 9.09 14.88
CA ILE A 150 6.01 9.89 15.65
C ILE A 150 5.89 11.37 15.27
N GLU A 151 5.80 11.69 13.98
CA GLU A 151 5.67 13.07 13.50
C GLU A 151 4.36 13.70 13.96
N MET A 152 3.26 13.00 13.81
CA MET A 152 1.95 13.48 14.26
C MET A 152 1.93 13.76 15.76
N LEU A 153 2.51 12.87 16.56
CA LEU A 153 2.64 13.07 18.00
C LEU A 153 3.55 14.26 18.36
N ARG A 154 4.65 14.47 17.63
CA ARG A 154 5.51 15.65 17.78
C ARG A 154 4.76 16.93 17.46
N VAL A 155 4.00 16.95 16.36
CA VAL A 155 3.16 18.12 16.00
C VAL A 155 2.13 18.39 17.10
N GLY A 156 1.39 17.37 17.53
CA GLY A 156 0.39 17.53 18.58
C GLY A 156 1.00 17.97 19.92
N TYR A 157 2.09 17.35 20.32
CA TYR A 157 2.77 17.68 21.57
C TYR A 157 3.33 19.12 21.59
N ASN A 158 3.94 19.57 20.47
CA ASN A 158 4.48 20.90 20.34
C ASN A 158 3.40 21.99 20.24
N ALA A 159 2.18 21.61 19.83
CA ALA A 159 1.05 22.54 19.76
C ALA A 159 0.48 22.86 21.15
N VAL A 160 0.73 22.01 22.14
CA VAL A 160 0.33 22.29 23.53
C VAL A 160 1.29 23.28 24.15
N GLY A 161 0.76 24.37 24.71
CA GLY A 161 1.57 25.41 25.31
C GLY A 161 2.42 24.89 26.50
N LYS A 162 3.68 25.32 26.58
CA LYS A 162 4.63 24.93 27.65
C LYS A 162 4.08 25.20 29.04
N GLY A 163 3.29 26.25 29.23
CA GLY A 163 2.66 26.58 30.50
C GLY A 163 1.74 25.48 31.04
N GLN A 164 1.19 24.61 30.20
CA GLN A 164 0.38 23.47 30.67
C GLN A 164 1.22 22.44 31.43
N PHE A 165 2.43 22.21 30.96
CA PHE A 165 3.38 21.33 31.67
C PHE A 165 3.85 21.96 32.98
N GLU A 166 4.22 23.25 32.96
CA GLU A 166 4.66 24.00 34.14
C GLU A 166 3.56 24.08 35.21
N ALA A 167 2.32 24.38 34.80
CA ALA A 167 1.16 24.42 35.69
C ALA A 167 0.88 23.04 36.33
N SER A 168 0.97 21.97 35.54
CA SER A 168 0.75 20.62 36.03
C SER A 168 1.82 20.23 37.09
N THR A 169 3.07 20.61 36.83
CA THR A 169 4.17 20.35 37.77
C THR A 169 3.99 21.15 39.08
N ALA A 170 3.55 22.40 38.99
CA ALA A 170 3.23 23.24 40.16
C ALA A 170 2.08 22.65 40.99
N LEU A 171 1.16 21.93 40.39
CA LEU A 171 0.08 21.19 41.05
C LEU A 171 0.53 19.83 41.63
N GLY A 172 1.80 19.49 41.48
CA GLY A 172 2.36 18.24 42.05
C GLY A 172 2.15 17.00 41.18
N TYR A 173 1.77 17.14 39.90
CA TYR A 173 1.69 16.01 39.00
C TYR A 173 3.09 15.49 38.65
N SER A 174 3.25 14.16 38.60
CA SER A 174 4.46 13.57 38.04
C SER A 174 4.49 13.79 36.51
N ASP A 175 5.67 13.66 35.89
CA ASP A 175 5.82 13.81 34.44
C ASP A 175 4.86 12.90 33.62
N SER A 176 4.72 11.64 34.02
CA SER A 176 3.78 10.71 33.39
C SER A 176 2.32 11.13 33.60
N GLN A 177 1.96 11.59 34.79
CA GLN A 177 0.61 12.08 35.06
C GLN A 177 0.30 13.33 34.23
N SER A 178 1.23 14.29 34.18
CA SER A 178 1.13 15.49 33.36
C SER A 178 0.95 15.12 31.89
N PHE A 179 1.73 14.18 31.38
CA PHE A 179 1.62 13.74 30.00
C PHE A 179 0.27 13.08 29.70
N PHE A 180 -0.08 12.02 30.41
CA PHE A 180 -1.27 11.25 30.05
C PHE A 180 -2.59 11.93 30.40
N ARG A 181 -2.66 12.74 31.47
CA ARG A 181 -3.88 13.36 31.93
C ARG A 181 -4.13 14.75 31.36
N ILE A 182 -3.07 15.50 31.02
CA ILE A 182 -3.17 16.91 30.65
C ILE A 182 -2.68 17.13 29.21
N LEU A 183 -1.45 16.74 28.90
CA LEU A 183 -0.82 17.07 27.62
C LEU A 183 -1.37 16.23 26.47
N LEU A 184 -1.45 14.90 26.65
CA LEU A 184 -1.87 13.97 25.59
C LEU A 184 -3.32 14.23 25.13
N PRO A 185 -4.32 14.45 26.01
CA PRO A 185 -5.68 14.78 25.56
C PRO A 185 -5.77 16.09 24.76
N GLN A 186 -4.97 17.09 25.12
CA GLN A 186 -4.89 18.35 24.38
C GLN A 186 -4.14 18.15 23.05
N ALA A 187 -3.00 17.45 23.06
CA ALA A 187 -2.25 17.11 21.87
C ALA A 187 -3.09 16.30 20.86
N ALA A 188 -3.97 15.44 21.36
CA ALA A 188 -4.84 14.60 20.55
C ALA A 188 -5.74 15.44 19.61
N GLN A 189 -6.22 16.59 20.05
CA GLN A 189 -7.03 17.49 19.22
C GLN A 189 -6.26 17.97 17.97
N HIS A 190 -4.94 18.06 18.07
CA HIS A 190 -4.08 18.51 16.99
C HIS A 190 -3.62 17.37 16.09
N PHE A 191 -3.29 16.20 16.64
CA PHE A 191 -2.77 15.11 15.81
C PHE A 191 -3.85 14.16 15.27
N LEU A 192 -5.03 14.03 15.88
CA LEU A 192 -6.08 13.13 15.39
C LEU A 192 -6.55 13.43 13.96
N PRO A 193 -6.70 14.70 13.53
CA PRO A 193 -7.00 15.00 12.13
C PRO A 193 -5.93 14.48 11.16
N LEU A 194 -4.64 14.60 11.54
CA LEU A 194 -3.51 14.10 10.76
C LEU A 194 -3.53 12.56 10.73
N TYR A 195 -3.76 11.93 11.88
CA TYR A 195 -3.89 10.47 12.01
C TYR A 195 -4.97 9.91 11.08
N ARG A 196 -6.14 10.56 11.04
CA ARG A 196 -7.22 10.15 10.13
C ARG A 196 -6.80 10.24 8.66
N ASN A 197 -6.12 11.31 8.27
CA ASN A 197 -5.62 11.46 6.91
C ASN A 197 -4.58 10.39 6.57
N GLU A 198 -3.69 10.08 7.51
CA GLU A 198 -2.66 9.07 7.33
C GLU A 198 -3.25 7.66 7.16
N VAL A 199 -4.29 7.31 7.91
CA VAL A 199 -5.03 6.05 7.72
C VAL A 199 -5.59 5.93 6.30
N VAL A 200 -6.15 7.01 5.76
CA VAL A 200 -6.66 7.03 4.38
C VAL A 200 -5.52 6.90 3.35
N THR A 201 -4.40 7.56 3.60
CA THR A 201 -3.19 7.47 2.76
C THR A 201 -2.64 6.05 2.77
N LEU A 202 -2.57 5.42 3.95
CA LEU A 202 -2.10 4.06 4.11
C LEU A 202 -2.90 3.05 3.26
N ILE A 203 -4.22 3.17 3.24
CA ILE A 203 -5.08 2.31 2.39
C ILE A 203 -4.69 2.43 0.90
N LYS A 204 -4.38 3.65 0.44
CA LYS A 204 -3.93 3.88 -0.93
C LYS A 204 -2.54 3.32 -1.19
N GLU A 205 -1.65 3.43 -0.22
CA GLU A 205 -0.27 2.93 -0.32
C GLU A 205 -0.17 1.40 -0.32
N THR A 206 -1.16 0.69 0.22
CA THR A 206 -1.17 -0.78 0.12
C THR A 206 -1.24 -1.28 -1.32
N SER A 207 -1.69 -0.45 -2.28
CA SER A 207 -1.65 -0.79 -3.72
C SER A 207 -0.24 -1.11 -4.23
N VAL A 208 0.79 -0.55 -3.58
CA VAL A 208 2.20 -0.77 -3.90
C VAL A 208 2.70 -2.16 -3.49
N VAL A 209 2.01 -2.80 -2.55
CA VAL A 209 2.38 -4.13 -2.04
C VAL A 209 2.37 -5.21 -3.14
N GLY A 210 1.57 -5.03 -4.19
CA GLY A 210 1.55 -5.91 -5.36
C GLY A 210 2.91 -6.06 -6.06
N TYR A 211 3.83 -5.10 -5.92
CA TYR A 211 5.18 -5.18 -6.50
C TYR A 211 6.09 -6.23 -5.83
N ILE A 212 5.76 -6.68 -4.62
CA ILE A 212 6.50 -7.73 -3.92
C ILE A 212 5.76 -9.07 -3.92
N ALA A 213 5.02 -9.35 -5.02
CA ALA A 213 4.31 -10.60 -5.26
C ALA A 213 3.20 -10.95 -4.24
N VAL A 214 2.59 -9.94 -3.63
CA VAL A 214 1.40 -10.10 -2.79
C VAL A 214 0.16 -9.86 -3.64
N LEU A 215 -0.77 -10.79 -3.60
CA LEU A 215 -2.07 -10.68 -4.27
C LEU A 215 -3.03 -9.86 -3.39
N ASP A 216 -2.91 -8.55 -3.45
CA ASP A 216 -3.86 -7.61 -2.87
C ASP A 216 -4.97 -7.22 -3.86
N LEU A 217 -5.88 -6.34 -3.45
CA LEU A 217 -6.99 -5.89 -4.29
C LEU A 217 -6.52 -5.25 -5.61
N THR A 218 -5.44 -4.45 -5.55
CA THR A 218 -4.90 -3.75 -6.72
C THR A 218 -4.31 -4.74 -7.73
N LYS A 219 -3.50 -5.70 -7.24
CA LYS A 219 -2.87 -6.71 -8.09
C LYS A 219 -3.87 -7.67 -8.74
N ILE A 220 -5.01 -7.89 -8.11
CA ILE A 220 -6.09 -8.73 -8.65
C ILE A 220 -6.90 -7.96 -9.70
N SER A 221 -6.96 -6.62 -9.60
CA SER A 221 -7.70 -5.78 -10.54
C SER A 221 -6.96 -5.55 -11.88
N ASP A 222 -5.63 -5.69 -11.90
CA ASP A 222 -4.77 -5.61 -13.09
C ASP A 222 -4.88 -6.89 -13.93
#